data_a3d329f277bd842762780a00ad1477d3
#
_entry.id   a3d329f277bd842762780a00ad1477d3
#
_cell.length_a   1.000
_cell.length_b   1.000
_cell.length_c   1.000
_cell.angle_alpha   90.00
_cell.angle_beta   90.00
_cell.angle_gamma   90.00
#
_symmetry.space_group_name_H-M   'P 1'
#
loop_
_entity.id
_entity.type
_entity.pdbx_description
1 polymer ?
#
loop_
_entity_poly.entity_id
_entity_poly.type
_entity_poly.pdbx_seq_one_letter_code
_entity_poly.pdbx_strand_id
1 'polypeptide(L)'
;KHYQQQDNISDYWVSEKLDGVRAFWDGQQLKTRRGHIIHAPTSFLAALPKVALDGELWLGRRRFAELSGLVRQQNPDEQEWSKVQYRIFDLPEQLTPFDQRYADIQHLCEQIGRPWLQPVEQKKLPSRQALNIYLQQLTDAGAEGLMLHRGSALHQVGRSDDLLKVKLYEDAEAVVLGYTQGKGQYQNMMGALRVRLANGREMKIGSGFSREERQSPPPIGSTITYRFNGSTATGLPRFARFMRIRPD
;
A
#
# COMPACT_ATOMS: atom_id res chain seq x y z
N LYS A 1 -6.48 4.34 7.44
CA LYS A 1 -5.62 4.56 8.62
C LYS A 1 -4.77 3.32 8.90
N HIS A 2 -3.93 3.34 9.93
CA HIS A 2 -3.19 2.16 10.40
C HIS A 2 -4.00 1.44 11.47
N TYR A 3 -3.98 0.11 11.43
CA TYR A 3 -4.56 -0.73 12.47
C TYR A 3 -3.93 -0.43 13.84
N GLN A 4 -4.76 -0.28 14.85
CA GLN A 4 -4.36 -0.15 16.24
C GLN A 4 -4.82 -1.40 17.00
N GLN A 5 -4.09 -1.76 18.03
CA GLN A 5 -4.34 -3.04 18.76
C GLN A 5 -5.71 -3.14 19.48
N GLN A 6 -6.51 -2.09 19.43
CA GLN A 6 -7.81 -2.00 20.11
C GLN A 6 -8.99 -2.47 19.25
N ASP A 7 -8.79 -2.67 17.93
CA ASP A 7 -9.87 -3.06 17.03
C ASP A 7 -10.25 -4.53 17.22
N ASN A 8 -11.56 -4.82 17.21
CA ASN A 8 -12.05 -6.19 17.20
C ASN A 8 -11.91 -6.80 15.81
N ILE A 9 -11.01 -7.76 15.64
CA ILE A 9 -10.67 -8.35 14.34
C ILE A 9 -11.87 -9.04 13.68
N SER A 10 -12.79 -9.63 14.46
CA SER A 10 -13.95 -10.33 13.89
C SER A 10 -14.89 -9.43 13.11
N ASP A 11 -14.85 -8.11 13.33
CA ASP A 11 -15.69 -7.14 12.62
C ASP A 11 -15.17 -6.85 11.20
N TYR A 12 -13.94 -7.29 10.90
CA TYR A 12 -13.25 -6.96 9.65
C TYR A 12 -13.15 -8.14 8.70
N TRP A 13 -13.24 -7.85 7.43
CA TRP A 13 -12.67 -8.65 6.36
C TRP A 13 -11.19 -8.34 6.23
N VAL A 14 -10.38 -9.36 6.02
CA VAL A 14 -8.94 -9.25 5.90
C VAL A 14 -8.51 -9.71 4.53
N SER A 15 -7.78 -8.87 3.83
CA SER A 15 -7.23 -9.16 2.51
C SER A 15 -5.75 -8.84 2.42
N GLU A 16 -5.06 -9.40 1.44
CA GLU A 16 -3.72 -8.96 1.08
C GLU A 16 -3.74 -7.51 0.61
N LYS A 17 -2.79 -6.72 1.10
CA LYS A 17 -2.52 -5.40 0.56
C LYS A 17 -1.68 -5.55 -0.70
N LEU A 18 -2.32 -5.48 -1.84
CA LEU A 18 -1.66 -5.58 -3.12
C LEU A 18 -0.71 -4.39 -3.35
N ASP A 19 0.46 -4.64 -3.91
CA ASP A 19 1.43 -3.61 -4.33
C ASP A 19 1.26 -3.38 -5.84
N GLY A 20 0.20 -2.67 -6.19
CA GLY A 20 -0.21 -2.39 -7.56
C GLY A 20 -0.52 -0.91 -7.79
N VAL A 21 -1.32 -0.64 -8.80
CA VAL A 21 -1.82 0.70 -9.12
C VAL A 21 -3.33 0.72 -8.91
N ARG A 22 -3.79 1.46 -7.89
CA ARG A 22 -5.22 1.66 -7.68
C ARG A 22 -5.85 2.30 -8.91
N ALA A 23 -6.87 1.67 -9.44
CA ALA A 23 -7.62 2.10 -10.59
C ALA A 23 -9.11 2.14 -10.24
N PHE A 24 -9.73 3.24 -10.59
CA PHE A 24 -11.17 3.47 -10.50
C PHE A 24 -11.77 3.41 -11.89
N TRP A 25 -12.74 2.55 -12.08
CA TRP A 25 -13.56 2.46 -13.28
C TRP A 25 -14.89 3.15 -13.03
N ASP A 26 -15.27 4.15 -13.80
CA ASP A 26 -16.52 4.91 -13.63
C ASP A 26 -17.67 4.43 -14.53
N GLY A 27 -17.54 3.25 -15.13
CA GLY A 27 -18.48 2.71 -16.13
C GLY A 27 -18.09 3.06 -17.58
N GLN A 28 -17.12 3.93 -17.80
CA GLN A 28 -16.66 4.38 -19.12
C GLN A 28 -15.13 4.52 -19.21
N GLN A 29 -14.49 5.00 -18.16
CA GLN A 29 -13.06 5.31 -18.15
C GLN A 29 -12.37 4.71 -16.91
N LEU A 30 -11.17 4.19 -17.14
CA LEU A 30 -10.29 3.74 -16.07
C LEU A 30 -9.37 4.89 -15.64
N LYS A 31 -9.35 5.20 -14.35
CA LYS A 31 -8.64 6.37 -13.80
C LYS A 31 -7.78 5.99 -12.61
N THR A 32 -6.64 6.67 -12.47
CA THR A 32 -5.83 6.58 -11.26
C THR A 32 -6.54 7.25 -10.07
N ARG A 33 -6.05 7.03 -8.86
CA ARG A 33 -6.54 7.73 -7.65
C ARG A 33 -6.53 9.27 -7.76
N ARG A 34 -5.67 9.83 -8.62
CA ARG A 34 -5.57 11.30 -8.85
C ARG A 34 -6.44 11.78 -10.01
N GLY A 35 -7.25 10.90 -10.61
CA GLY A 35 -8.13 11.23 -11.73
C GLY A 35 -7.46 11.20 -13.10
N HIS A 36 -6.19 10.83 -13.21
CA HIS A 36 -5.55 10.67 -14.53
C HIS A 36 -6.10 9.42 -15.23
N ILE A 37 -6.42 9.56 -16.52
CA ILE A 37 -6.89 8.43 -17.34
C ILE A 37 -5.76 7.39 -17.46
N ILE A 38 -6.12 6.14 -17.30
CA ILE A 38 -5.28 4.99 -17.58
C ILE A 38 -5.68 4.47 -18.96
N HIS A 39 -4.75 4.55 -19.91
CA HIS A 39 -4.94 4.01 -21.26
C HIS A 39 -4.73 2.48 -21.17
N ALA A 40 -5.81 1.74 -21.35
CA ALA A 40 -5.80 0.28 -21.42
C ALA A 40 -6.28 -0.15 -22.82
N PRO A 41 -5.96 -1.36 -23.27
CA PRO A 41 -6.44 -1.87 -24.56
C PRO A 41 -7.97 -1.87 -24.61
N THR A 42 -8.51 -1.66 -25.81
CA THR A 42 -9.97 -1.67 -26.03
C THR A 42 -10.60 -3.00 -25.61
N SER A 43 -9.93 -4.10 -25.84
CA SER A 43 -10.34 -5.44 -25.42
C SER A 43 -10.52 -5.57 -23.90
N PHE A 44 -9.61 -4.93 -23.12
CA PHE A 44 -9.68 -4.88 -21.67
C PHE A 44 -10.86 -4.01 -21.21
N LEU A 45 -10.99 -2.80 -21.75
CA LEU A 45 -12.04 -1.86 -21.35
C LEU A 45 -13.44 -2.34 -21.74
N ALA A 46 -13.61 -2.92 -22.92
CA ALA A 46 -14.89 -3.42 -23.42
C ALA A 46 -15.49 -4.56 -22.59
N ALA A 47 -14.67 -5.27 -21.83
CA ALA A 47 -15.12 -6.34 -20.95
C ALA A 47 -15.56 -5.85 -19.57
N LEU A 48 -15.32 -4.58 -19.22
CA LEU A 48 -15.72 -3.99 -17.94
C LEU A 48 -17.23 -3.65 -17.92
N PRO A 49 -17.90 -3.78 -16.79
CA PRO A 49 -19.34 -3.50 -16.67
C PRO A 49 -19.62 -2.00 -16.69
N LYS A 50 -20.91 -1.63 -16.82
CA LYS A 50 -21.34 -0.23 -16.75
C LYS A 50 -21.45 0.34 -15.33
N VAL A 51 -21.14 -0.46 -14.30
CA VAL A 51 -21.12 -0.04 -12.91
C VAL A 51 -19.72 0.37 -12.49
N ALA A 52 -19.63 1.29 -11.54
CA ALA A 52 -18.34 1.75 -11.03
C ALA A 52 -17.64 0.67 -10.21
N LEU A 53 -16.33 0.53 -10.44
CA LEU A 53 -15.47 -0.41 -9.74
C LEU A 53 -14.27 0.31 -9.12
N ASP A 54 -13.90 -0.07 -7.91
CA ASP A 54 -12.65 0.35 -7.31
C ASP A 54 -11.77 -0.89 -7.06
N GLY A 55 -10.58 -0.87 -7.59
CA GLY A 55 -9.71 -2.03 -7.56
C GLY A 55 -8.23 -1.69 -7.71
N GLU A 56 -7.42 -2.72 -7.73
CA GLU A 56 -5.98 -2.63 -7.94
C GLU A 56 -5.61 -3.32 -9.25
N LEU A 57 -5.00 -2.60 -10.18
CA LEU A 57 -4.28 -3.23 -11.28
C LEU A 57 -3.03 -3.89 -10.71
N TRP A 58 -2.77 -5.14 -11.07
CA TRP A 58 -1.75 -5.93 -10.42
C TRP A 58 -1.09 -6.93 -11.38
N LEU A 59 0.22 -7.07 -11.30
CA LEU A 59 1.01 -8.03 -12.08
C LEU A 59 1.57 -9.18 -11.23
N GLY A 60 1.25 -9.22 -9.94
CA GLY A 60 1.88 -10.10 -8.97
C GLY A 60 2.79 -9.34 -8.01
N ARG A 61 3.22 -10.04 -6.97
CA ARG A 61 4.09 -9.47 -5.93
C ARG A 61 5.44 -9.04 -6.51
N ARG A 62 6.01 -7.94 -5.97
CA ARG A 62 7.33 -7.38 -6.34
C ARG A 62 7.44 -6.86 -7.78
N ARG A 63 6.32 -6.71 -8.51
CA ARG A 63 6.29 -6.23 -9.90
C ARG A 63 5.69 -4.83 -10.07
N PHE A 64 5.62 -4.05 -8.98
CA PHE A 64 5.06 -2.69 -9.02
C PHE A 64 5.76 -1.78 -10.04
N ALA A 65 7.09 -1.84 -10.13
CA ALA A 65 7.84 -0.97 -11.05
C ALA A 65 7.48 -1.23 -12.52
N GLU A 66 7.35 -2.51 -12.91
CA GLU A 66 6.92 -2.94 -14.23
C GLU A 66 5.49 -2.47 -14.53
N LEU A 67 4.56 -2.75 -13.63
CA LEU A 67 3.17 -2.31 -13.76
C LEU A 67 3.06 -0.78 -13.87
N SER A 68 3.79 -0.05 -13.03
CA SER A 68 3.78 1.41 -13.03
C SER A 68 4.32 2.00 -14.34
N GLY A 69 5.26 1.33 -15.00
CA GLY A 69 5.71 1.67 -16.35
C GLY A 69 4.63 1.47 -17.38
N LEU A 70 4.00 0.28 -17.36
CA LEU A 70 2.95 -0.10 -18.29
C LEU A 70 1.72 0.83 -18.22
N VAL A 71 1.23 1.11 -17.02
CA VAL A 71 0.03 1.95 -16.80
C VAL A 71 0.22 3.41 -17.24
N ARG A 72 1.45 3.89 -17.37
CA ARG A 72 1.76 5.26 -17.84
C ARG A 72 1.86 5.40 -19.36
N GLN A 73 1.86 4.29 -20.10
CA GLN A 73 1.95 4.33 -21.55
C GLN A 73 0.68 4.96 -22.15
N GLN A 74 0.85 5.83 -23.12
CA GLN A 74 -0.27 6.44 -23.86
C GLN A 74 -0.85 5.45 -24.89
N ASN A 75 0.00 4.59 -25.43
CA ASN A 75 -0.38 3.54 -26.38
C ASN A 75 -0.19 2.18 -25.68
N PRO A 76 -1.25 1.59 -25.14
CA PRO A 76 -1.16 0.34 -24.39
C PRO A 76 -0.88 -0.84 -25.34
N ASP A 77 0.05 -1.70 -24.95
CA ASP A 77 0.36 -2.93 -25.66
C ASP A 77 -0.54 -4.08 -25.17
N GLU A 78 -1.26 -4.73 -26.08
CA GLU A 78 -2.18 -5.83 -25.78
C GLU A 78 -1.47 -7.01 -25.11
N GLN A 79 -0.26 -7.35 -25.53
CA GLN A 79 0.48 -8.48 -25.00
C GLN A 79 0.98 -8.22 -23.58
N GLU A 80 1.44 -7.00 -23.29
CA GLU A 80 1.82 -6.61 -21.94
C GLU A 80 0.60 -6.59 -21.01
N TRP A 81 -0.53 -6.03 -21.47
CA TRP A 81 -1.76 -5.95 -20.70
C TRP A 81 -2.43 -7.32 -20.46
N SER A 82 -2.16 -8.32 -21.28
CA SER A 82 -2.68 -9.69 -21.06
C SER A 82 -2.25 -10.30 -19.73
N LYS A 83 -1.18 -9.79 -19.13
CA LYS A 83 -0.65 -10.22 -17.82
C LYS A 83 -1.25 -9.43 -16.65
N VAL A 84 -1.91 -8.30 -16.92
CA VAL A 84 -2.47 -7.42 -15.89
C VAL A 84 -3.76 -8.00 -15.37
N GLN A 85 -3.87 -8.08 -14.04
CA GLN A 85 -5.09 -8.41 -13.34
C GLN A 85 -5.73 -7.15 -12.80
N TYR A 86 -7.06 -7.07 -12.82
CA TYR A 86 -7.81 -6.03 -12.13
C TYR A 86 -8.53 -6.67 -10.94
N ARG A 87 -7.99 -6.41 -9.75
CA ARG A 87 -8.46 -6.99 -8.49
C ARG A 87 -9.41 -6.01 -7.81
N ILE A 88 -10.71 -6.33 -7.85
CA ILE A 88 -11.77 -5.47 -7.33
C ILE A 88 -11.89 -5.62 -5.82
N PHE A 89 -11.90 -4.51 -5.10
CA PHE A 89 -12.03 -4.47 -3.65
C PHE A 89 -13.22 -3.66 -3.15
N ASP A 90 -13.86 -2.82 -3.99
CA ASP A 90 -15.09 -2.10 -3.62
C ASP A 90 -16.00 -1.77 -4.81
N LEU A 91 -17.30 -1.51 -4.50
CA LEU A 91 -18.33 -0.98 -5.41
C LEU A 91 -18.77 0.38 -4.86
N PRO A 92 -18.11 1.47 -5.27
CA PRO A 92 -18.22 2.76 -4.57
C PRO A 92 -19.57 3.45 -4.70
N GLU A 93 -20.40 3.10 -5.68
CA GLU A 93 -21.75 3.66 -5.86
C GLU A 93 -22.83 2.90 -5.08
N GLN A 94 -22.50 1.77 -4.47
CA GLN A 94 -23.45 1.01 -3.66
C GLN A 94 -23.50 1.54 -2.23
N LEU A 95 -24.69 1.89 -1.76
CA LEU A 95 -24.96 2.40 -0.42
C LEU A 95 -25.25 1.28 0.60
N THR A 96 -24.67 0.11 0.39
CA THR A 96 -24.81 -1.06 1.26
C THR A 96 -23.57 -1.27 2.14
N PRO A 97 -23.66 -2.03 3.25
CA PRO A 97 -22.51 -2.45 4.02
C PRO A 97 -21.48 -3.23 3.18
N PHE A 98 -20.22 -3.19 3.59
CA PHE A 98 -19.16 -3.90 2.87
C PHE A 98 -19.41 -5.42 2.77
N ASP A 99 -20.03 -6.03 3.77
CA ASP A 99 -20.43 -7.44 3.73
C ASP A 99 -21.26 -7.74 2.46
N GLN A 100 -22.22 -6.90 2.12
CA GLN A 100 -23.05 -7.05 0.93
C GLN A 100 -22.28 -6.70 -0.34
N ARG A 101 -21.53 -5.58 -0.34
CA ARG A 101 -20.74 -5.17 -1.51
C ARG A 101 -19.71 -6.23 -1.91
N TYR A 102 -19.12 -6.91 -0.93
CA TYR A 102 -18.18 -7.98 -1.23
C TYR A 102 -18.85 -9.20 -1.90
N ALA A 103 -20.03 -9.59 -1.44
CA ALA A 103 -20.81 -10.63 -2.11
C ALA A 103 -21.20 -10.23 -3.55
N ASP A 104 -21.59 -8.96 -3.73
CA ASP A 104 -21.92 -8.42 -5.05
C ASP A 104 -20.70 -8.36 -5.98
N ILE A 105 -19.50 -8.04 -5.46
CA ILE A 105 -18.24 -8.10 -6.22
C ILE A 105 -17.98 -9.53 -6.70
N GLN A 106 -18.11 -10.53 -5.83
CA GLN A 106 -17.89 -11.92 -6.18
C GLN A 106 -18.83 -12.35 -7.31
N HIS A 107 -20.12 -12.08 -7.17
CA HIS A 107 -21.13 -12.40 -8.16
C HIS A 107 -20.88 -11.67 -9.49
N LEU A 108 -20.54 -10.39 -9.45
CA LEU A 108 -20.24 -9.59 -10.65
C LEU A 108 -19.03 -10.15 -11.41
N CYS A 109 -17.94 -10.46 -10.71
CA CYS A 109 -16.75 -11.04 -11.33
C CYS A 109 -17.03 -12.41 -11.95
N GLU A 110 -17.84 -13.24 -11.28
CA GLU A 110 -18.28 -14.54 -11.80
C GLU A 110 -19.12 -14.38 -13.07
N GLN A 111 -20.10 -13.48 -13.08
CA GLN A 111 -20.93 -13.19 -14.25
C GLN A 111 -20.12 -12.71 -15.45
N ILE A 112 -19.13 -11.85 -15.24
CA ILE A 112 -18.26 -11.35 -16.31
C ILE A 112 -17.34 -12.46 -16.83
N GLY A 113 -16.89 -13.37 -15.96
CA GLY A 113 -16.16 -14.60 -16.32
C GLY A 113 -14.79 -14.34 -16.95
N ARG A 114 -14.15 -13.21 -16.67
CA ARG A 114 -12.81 -12.90 -17.19
C ARG A 114 -11.74 -13.28 -16.16
N PRO A 115 -10.72 -14.11 -16.53
CA PRO A 115 -9.70 -14.57 -15.59
C PRO A 115 -8.89 -13.46 -14.93
N TRP A 116 -8.74 -12.34 -15.62
CA TRP A 116 -7.99 -11.19 -15.15
C TRP A 116 -8.83 -10.20 -14.30
N LEU A 117 -10.17 -10.31 -14.29
CA LEU A 117 -11.09 -9.52 -13.46
C LEU A 117 -11.58 -10.38 -12.31
N GLN A 118 -11.02 -10.17 -11.13
CA GLN A 118 -11.28 -10.99 -9.96
C GLN A 118 -11.51 -10.14 -8.71
N PRO A 119 -12.30 -10.61 -7.74
CA PRO A 119 -12.35 -9.98 -6.44
C PRO A 119 -11.00 -10.08 -5.74
N VAL A 120 -10.66 -9.10 -4.91
CA VAL A 120 -9.61 -9.29 -3.91
C VAL A 120 -10.14 -10.29 -2.89
N GLU A 121 -9.39 -11.39 -2.68
CA GLU A 121 -9.78 -12.41 -1.71
C GLU A 121 -9.86 -11.82 -0.29
N GLN A 122 -11.00 -12.01 0.36
CA GLN A 122 -11.25 -11.56 1.71
C GLN A 122 -11.46 -12.75 2.65
N LYS A 123 -10.93 -12.65 3.88
CA LYS A 123 -11.06 -13.68 4.92
C LYS A 123 -11.56 -13.07 6.21
N LYS A 124 -12.40 -13.79 6.95
CA LYS A 124 -12.69 -13.48 8.35
C LYS A 124 -11.68 -14.21 9.24
N LEU A 125 -11.05 -13.49 10.15
CA LEU A 125 -10.07 -14.05 11.06
C LEU A 125 -10.62 -13.99 12.51
N PRO A 126 -10.45 -15.06 13.31
CA PRO A 126 -11.08 -15.15 14.63
C PRO A 126 -10.39 -14.32 15.70
N SER A 127 -9.14 -13.93 15.50
CA SER A 127 -8.35 -13.28 16.54
C SER A 127 -7.17 -12.48 15.99
N ARG A 128 -6.62 -11.60 16.84
CA ARG A 128 -5.36 -10.91 16.57
C ARG A 128 -4.18 -11.86 16.33
N GLN A 129 -4.15 -12.97 17.05
CA GLN A 129 -3.09 -13.97 16.84
C GLN A 129 -3.17 -14.55 15.42
N ALA A 130 -4.37 -14.89 14.94
CA ALA A 130 -4.59 -15.37 13.59
C ALA A 130 -4.21 -14.29 12.55
N LEU A 131 -4.52 -13.01 12.81
CA LEU A 131 -4.11 -11.89 11.97
C LEU A 131 -2.59 -11.77 11.88
N ASN A 132 -1.87 -11.87 12.98
CA ASN A 132 -0.41 -11.77 13.01
C ASN A 132 0.25 -12.95 12.28
N ILE A 133 -0.26 -14.16 12.44
CA ILE A 133 0.22 -15.35 11.72
C ILE A 133 -0.01 -15.17 10.21
N TYR A 134 -1.19 -14.74 9.81
CA TYR A 134 -1.52 -14.52 8.41
C TYR A 134 -0.69 -13.39 7.78
N LEU A 135 -0.47 -12.30 8.53
CA LEU A 135 0.41 -11.20 8.13
C LEU A 135 1.84 -11.70 7.89
N GLN A 136 2.38 -12.50 8.81
CA GLN A 136 3.73 -13.07 8.68
C GLN A 136 3.82 -13.97 7.44
N GLN A 137 2.88 -14.91 7.27
CA GLN A 137 2.86 -15.82 6.13
C GLN A 137 2.85 -15.09 4.79
N LEU A 138 1.99 -14.06 4.64
CA LEU A 138 1.91 -13.29 3.41
C LEU A 138 3.15 -12.42 3.18
N THR A 139 3.72 -11.83 4.23
CA THR A 139 4.93 -11.02 4.12
C THR A 139 6.14 -11.88 3.74
N ASP A 140 6.28 -13.07 4.31
CA ASP A 140 7.32 -14.03 3.93
C ASP A 140 7.19 -14.47 2.46
N ALA A 141 5.95 -14.55 1.97
CA ALA A 141 5.66 -14.80 0.56
C ALA A 141 5.81 -13.54 -0.33
N GLY A 142 6.23 -12.40 0.23
CA GLY A 142 6.53 -11.16 -0.50
C GLY A 142 5.37 -10.17 -0.65
N ALA A 143 4.28 -10.34 0.12
CA ALA A 143 3.21 -9.35 0.16
C ALA A 143 3.61 -8.08 0.92
N GLU A 144 2.95 -6.95 0.62
CA GLU A 144 3.20 -5.66 1.28
C GLU A 144 2.65 -5.61 2.72
N GLY A 145 1.63 -6.39 3.01
CA GLY A 145 0.90 -6.43 4.27
C GLY A 145 -0.56 -6.83 4.07
N LEU A 146 -1.42 -6.39 4.98
CA LEU A 146 -2.85 -6.66 4.93
C LEU A 146 -3.67 -5.37 4.91
N MET A 147 -4.91 -5.50 4.44
CA MET A 147 -5.98 -4.54 4.59
C MET A 147 -7.08 -5.14 5.45
N LEU A 148 -7.64 -4.36 6.35
CA LEU A 148 -8.83 -4.71 7.13
C LEU A 148 -9.95 -3.78 6.69
N HIS A 149 -11.07 -4.34 6.25
CA HIS A 149 -12.26 -3.59 5.88
C HIS A 149 -13.43 -4.01 6.79
N ARG A 150 -13.98 -3.06 7.56
CA ARG A 150 -15.09 -3.36 8.48
C ARG A 150 -16.32 -3.81 7.68
N GLY A 151 -16.89 -4.96 8.05
CA GLY A 151 -18.00 -5.56 7.31
C GLY A 151 -19.26 -4.69 7.28
N SER A 152 -19.56 -3.98 8.36
CA SER A 152 -20.73 -3.08 8.44
C SER A 152 -20.51 -1.70 7.81
N ALA A 153 -19.31 -1.40 7.30
CA ALA A 153 -18.99 -0.07 6.78
C ALA A 153 -19.71 0.25 5.47
N LEU A 154 -20.29 1.43 5.40
CA LEU A 154 -20.69 2.02 4.14
C LEU A 154 -19.49 2.56 3.38
N HIS A 155 -19.63 2.70 2.05
CA HIS A 155 -18.55 3.31 1.26
C HIS A 155 -18.32 4.77 1.68
N GLN A 156 -17.06 5.13 1.89
CA GLN A 156 -16.66 6.49 2.23
C GLN A 156 -15.47 6.94 1.36
N VAL A 157 -15.61 8.13 0.78
CA VAL A 157 -14.51 8.76 0.04
C VAL A 157 -13.45 9.27 1.02
N GLY A 158 -12.19 8.90 0.81
CA GLY A 158 -11.08 9.41 1.61
C GLY A 158 -10.53 8.41 2.63
N ARG A 159 -10.11 8.93 3.81
CA ARG A 159 -9.55 8.12 4.90
C ARG A 159 -10.64 7.80 5.92
N SER A 160 -10.87 6.52 6.15
CA SER A 160 -11.84 6.01 7.11
C SER A 160 -11.14 5.21 8.21
N ASP A 161 -11.79 5.09 9.37
CA ASP A 161 -11.41 4.14 10.43
C ASP A 161 -11.91 2.72 10.12
N ASP A 162 -12.76 2.57 9.12
CA ASP A 162 -13.29 1.29 8.68
C ASP A 162 -12.37 0.55 7.69
N LEU A 163 -11.37 1.24 7.14
CA LEU A 163 -10.38 0.66 6.24
C LEU A 163 -8.98 0.89 6.80
N LEU A 164 -8.39 -0.17 7.38
CA LEU A 164 -7.12 -0.12 8.09
C LEU A 164 -6.03 -0.88 7.34
N LYS A 165 -4.79 -0.42 7.48
CA LYS A 165 -3.59 -1.07 6.93
C LYS A 165 -2.83 -1.74 8.04
N VAL A 166 -2.44 -2.99 7.82
CA VAL A 166 -1.56 -3.74 8.71
C VAL A 166 -0.31 -4.11 7.94
N LYS A 167 0.84 -3.75 8.47
CA LYS A 167 2.13 -4.06 7.88
C LYS A 167 3.08 -4.54 8.95
N LEU A 168 3.93 -5.51 8.63
CA LEU A 168 5.12 -5.79 9.41
C LEU A 168 6.11 -4.66 9.17
N TYR A 169 6.64 -4.14 10.27
CA TYR A 169 7.78 -3.24 10.24
C TYR A 169 9.02 -4.05 10.60
N GLU A 170 10.10 -3.77 9.88
CA GLU A 170 11.41 -4.22 10.24
C GLU A 170 12.13 -3.05 10.92
N ASP A 171 12.83 -3.31 12.03
CA ASP A 171 13.70 -2.36 12.68
C ASP A 171 15.14 -2.71 12.33
N ALA A 172 15.95 -1.71 12.01
CA ALA A 172 17.39 -1.86 11.75
C ALA A 172 18.16 -0.66 12.29
N GLU A 173 19.49 -0.76 12.27
CA GLU A 173 20.39 0.26 12.75
C GLU A 173 21.16 0.91 11.62
N ALA A 174 21.52 2.17 11.83
CA ALA A 174 22.33 2.93 10.91
C ALA A 174 23.16 3.98 11.66
N VAL A 175 24.34 4.29 11.12
CA VAL A 175 25.21 5.32 11.67
C VAL A 175 24.91 6.68 11.01
N VAL A 176 24.75 7.72 11.80
CA VAL A 176 24.52 9.08 11.33
C VAL A 176 25.78 9.65 10.69
N LEU A 177 25.68 10.07 9.44
CA LEU A 177 26.78 10.67 8.66
C LEU A 177 26.65 12.18 8.55
N GLY A 178 25.46 12.74 8.76
CA GLY A 178 25.17 14.15 8.61
C GLY A 178 23.70 14.43 8.38
N TYR A 179 23.40 15.67 8.00
CA TYR A 179 22.05 16.17 7.87
C TYR A 179 21.80 16.80 6.51
N THR A 180 20.54 16.88 6.12
CA THR A 180 20.08 17.77 5.06
C THR A 180 19.32 18.94 5.67
N GLN A 181 19.33 20.08 5.02
CA GLN A 181 18.55 21.22 5.44
C GLN A 181 17.05 20.98 5.20
N GLY A 182 16.23 21.38 6.15
CA GLY A 182 14.77 21.35 6.04
C GLY A 182 14.24 22.42 5.09
N LYS A 183 13.04 22.20 4.57
CA LYS A 183 12.31 23.12 3.69
C LYS A 183 10.93 23.42 4.26
N GLY A 184 10.33 24.55 3.87
CA GLY A 184 8.99 24.94 4.31
C GLY A 184 8.90 25.06 5.83
N GLN A 185 7.98 24.35 6.45
CA GLN A 185 7.79 24.36 7.91
C GLN A 185 9.00 23.88 8.73
N TYR A 186 9.99 23.26 8.09
CA TYR A 186 11.24 22.82 8.73
C TYR A 186 12.44 23.69 8.34
N GLN A 187 12.22 24.89 7.81
CA GLN A 187 13.29 25.83 7.53
C GLN A 187 14.11 26.12 8.81
N ASN A 188 15.43 26.15 8.70
CA ASN A 188 16.39 26.26 9.81
C ASN A 188 16.44 25.06 10.77
N MET A 189 15.89 23.92 10.38
CA MET A 189 15.96 22.65 11.12
C MET A 189 16.49 21.55 10.20
N MET A 190 16.76 20.37 10.77
CA MET A 190 17.10 19.19 10.00
C MET A 190 15.91 18.75 9.13
N GLY A 191 16.15 18.59 7.84
CA GLY A 191 15.18 17.99 6.89
C GLY A 191 15.19 16.47 6.95
N ALA A 192 16.39 15.85 6.87
CA ALA A 192 16.60 14.43 6.97
C ALA A 192 18.00 14.11 7.53
N LEU A 193 18.12 12.95 8.18
CA LEU A 193 19.43 12.35 8.48
C LEU A 193 20.00 11.74 7.20
N ARG A 194 21.30 11.89 6.97
CA ARG A 194 22.09 11.04 6.09
C ARG A 194 22.70 9.94 6.96
N VAL A 195 22.48 8.71 6.60
CA VAL A 195 22.90 7.55 7.41
C VAL A 195 23.60 6.51 6.54
N ARG A 196 24.51 5.75 7.18
CA ARG A 196 25.13 4.55 6.59
C ARG A 196 24.50 3.31 7.21
N LEU A 197 23.98 2.44 6.34
CA LEU A 197 23.38 1.16 6.71
C LEU A 197 24.46 0.11 7.05
N ALA A 198 24.04 -0.98 7.68
CA ALA A 198 24.94 -2.10 8.01
C ALA A 198 25.63 -2.71 6.76
N ASN A 199 25.00 -2.63 5.59
CA ASN A 199 25.56 -3.09 4.31
C ASN A 199 26.50 -2.07 3.63
N GLY A 200 26.86 -0.98 4.31
CA GLY A 200 27.74 0.09 3.82
C GLY A 200 27.09 1.12 2.92
N ARG A 201 25.84 0.93 2.52
CA ARG A 201 25.11 1.89 1.67
C ARG A 201 24.65 3.10 2.46
N GLU A 202 24.49 4.22 1.77
CA GLU A 202 23.96 5.46 2.34
C GLU A 202 22.53 5.69 1.90
N MET A 203 21.71 6.25 2.81
CA MET A 203 20.37 6.71 2.51
C MET A 203 20.00 7.92 3.37
N LYS A 204 18.82 8.51 3.07
CA LYS A 204 18.25 9.59 3.84
C LYS A 204 17.01 9.11 4.59
N ILE A 205 16.91 9.48 5.88
CA ILE A 205 15.72 9.26 6.70
C ILE A 205 15.14 10.63 7.03
N GLY A 206 13.97 10.95 6.45
CA GLY A 206 13.33 12.26 6.57
C GLY A 206 12.07 12.27 7.43
N SER A 207 11.66 11.13 8.00
CA SER A 207 10.44 10.99 8.78
C SER A 207 10.69 10.28 10.12
N GLY A 208 9.72 10.40 11.04
CA GLY A 208 9.82 9.81 12.38
C GLY A 208 10.35 10.78 13.44
N PHE A 209 10.68 12.00 13.08
CA PHE A 209 11.24 13.01 13.99
C PHE A 209 10.16 13.93 14.55
N SER A 210 10.26 14.24 15.83
CA SER A 210 9.57 15.37 16.44
C SER A 210 10.21 16.70 15.99
N ARG A 211 9.59 17.83 16.35
CA ARG A 211 10.14 19.15 16.05
C ARG A 211 11.44 19.41 16.84
N GLU A 212 11.47 18.98 18.09
CA GLU A 212 12.63 19.06 18.97
C GLU A 212 13.81 18.27 18.41
N GLU A 213 13.58 17.04 17.95
CA GLU A 213 14.60 16.20 17.32
C GLU A 213 15.11 16.77 16.00
N ARG A 214 14.31 17.59 15.31
CA ARG A 214 14.78 18.32 14.12
C ARG A 214 15.63 19.55 14.47
N GLN A 215 15.39 20.18 15.61
CA GLN A 215 16.19 21.30 16.12
C GLN A 215 17.51 20.81 16.74
N SER A 216 17.46 19.65 17.40
CA SER A 216 18.62 19.00 18.04
C SER A 216 18.76 17.57 17.52
N PRO A 217 19.24 17.39 16.29
CA PRO A 217 19.28 16.09 15.65
C PRO A 217 20.28 15.14 16.30
N PRO A 218 20.09 13.80 16.12
CA PRO A 218 21.04 12.80 16.59
C PRO A 218 22.48 13.13 16.17
N PRO A 219 23.47 13.07 17.05
CA PRO A 219 24.86 13.42 16.73
C PRO A 219 25.44 12.64 15.55
N ILE A 220 26.31 13.28 14.77
CA ILE A 220 27.07 12.57 13.72
C ILE A 220 27.96 11.52 14.41
N GLY A 221 27.98 10.30 13.83
CA GLY A 221 28.67 9.13 14.37
C GLY A 221 27.80 8.29 15.32
N SER A 222 26.68 8.82 15.83
CA SER A 222 25.79 8.01 16.68
C SER A 222 25.04 6.94 15.86
N THR A 223 24.76 5.82 16.53
CA THR A 223 23.89 4.77 15.98
C THR A 223 22.44 5.09 16.29
N ILE A 224 21.59 4.98 15.29
CA ILE A 224 20.15 5.13 15.42
C ILE A 224 19.43 3.83 15.09
N THR A 225 18.28 3.61 15.70
CA THR A 225 17.29 2.62 15.26
C THR A 225 16.28 3.31 14.34
N TYR A 226 16.04 2.74 13.21
CA TYR A 226 14.99 3.16 12.30
C TYR A 226 14.09 1.98 11.94
N ARG A 227 12.85 2.28 11.61
CA ARG A 227 11.84 1.32 11.19
C ARG A 227 11.55 1.48 9.71
N PHE A 228 11.35 0.38 8.97
CA PHE A 228 11.09 0.41 7.54
C PHE A 228 10.11 -0.70 7.11
N ASN A 229 9.63 -0.62 5.86
CA ASN A 229 8.68 -1.57 5.30
C ASN A 229 9.29 -2.27 4.08
N GLY A 230 10.03 -3.34 4.30
CA GLY A 230 10.72 -4.05 3.23
C GLY A 230 11.76 -3.19 2.50
N SER A 231 12.31 -3.72 1.41
CA SER A 231 13.39 -3.09 0.64
C SER A 231 12.98 -2.80 -0.80
N THR A 232 13.65 -1.84 -1.42
CA THR A 232 13.59 -1.59 -2.87
C THR A 232 14.29 -2.72 -3.64
N ALA A 233 14.11 -2.78 -4.96
CA ALA A 233 14.86 -3.69 -5.82
C ALA A 233 16.39 -3.51 -5.70
N THR A 234 16.85 -2.31 -5.33
CA THR A 234 18.26 -2.00 -5.06
C THR A 234 18.70 -2.30 -3.62
N GLY A 235 17.85 -2.89 -2.79
CA GLY A 235 18.14 -3.26 -1.40
C GLY A 235 18.19 -2.10 -0.41
N LEU A 236 17.62 -0.93 -0.74
CA LEU A 236 17.44 0.17 0.21
C LEU A 236 16.13 0.03 0.96
N PRO A 237 16.09 0.28 2.29
CA PRO A 237 14.88 0.28 3.10
C PRO A 237 13.82 1.25 2.57
N ARG A 238 12.58 0.76 2.43
CA ARG A 238 11.43 1.56 1.98
C ARG A 238 10.75 2.23 3.16
N PHE A 239 10.35 3.50 2.99
CA PHE A 239 9.61 4.24 4.01
C PHE A 239 10.28 4.28 5.38
N ALA A 240 11.62 4.35 5.38
CA ALA A 240 12.42 4.41 6.60
C ALA A 240 12.02 5.62 7.45
N ARG A 241 11.84 5.39 8.75
CA ARG A 241 11.52 6.41 9.73
C ARG A 241 12.37 6.22 10.98
N PHE A 242 12.88 7.31 11.50
CA PHE A 242 13.61 7.35 12.76
C PHE A 242 12.74 6.88 13.92
N MET A 243 13.32 6.13 14.85
CA MET A 243 12.66 5.69 16.07
C MET A 243 13.32 6.25 17.33
N ARG A 244 14.63 6.12 17.42
CA ARG A 244 15.42 6.57 18.58
C ARG A 244 16.92 6.54 18.27
N ILE A 245 17.69 7.28 19.08
CA ILE A 245 19.12 7.06 19.20
C ILE A 245 19.32 5.78 20.01
N ARG A 246 20.24 4.93 19.58
CA ARG A 246 20.61 3.76 20.38
C ARG A 246 21.54 4.22 21.49
N PRO A 247 21.23 3.95 22.76
CA PRO A 247 22.22 4.10 23.83
C PRO A 247 23.36 3.10 23.57
N ASP A 248 24.58 3.58 23.71
CA ASP A 248 25.81 2.75 23.65
C ASP A 248 25.82 1.72 24.77
#